data_7137ae8ba95cc4ebbc58124bc346b402
#
_entry.id   7137ae8ba95cc4ebbc58124bc346b402
#
_cell.length_a   1.000
_cell.length_b   1.000
_cell.length_c   1.000
_cell.angle_alpha   90.00
_cell.angle_beta   90.00
_cell.angle_gamma   90.00
#
_symmetry.space_group_name_H-M   'P 1'
#
loop_
_entity.id
_entity.type
_entity.pdbx_description
1 polymer ?
#
loop_
_entity_poly.entity_id
_entity_poly.type
_entity_poly.pdbx_seq_one_letter_code
_entity_poly.pdbx_strand_id
1 'polypeptide(L)'
;MGEKTTKLADKLYLLRAERRLQSKDVASVIGVEPPMYSRIEKGERNIKPEQLQKLAEFYQIDIEELHALWLADKVCEVATGMPAEVTKKAISIVNKELE
;
A
#
# COMPACT_ATOMS: atom_id res chain seq x y z
N MET A 1 0.77 -0.83 21.27
CA MET A 1 0.55 -0.98 20.54
C MET A 1 0.68 -0.35 19.53
N GLY A 2 0.95 -0.46 18.89
CA GLY A 2 1.31 0.20 17.78
C GLY A 2 0.23 0.68 16.99
N GLU A 3 0.50 1.61 16.17
CA GLU A 3 -0.44 2.09 15.28
C GLU A 3 -0.76 1.07 14.27
N LYS A 4 -1.95 1.08 13.75
CA LYS A 4 -2.30 0.25 12.64
C LYS A 4 -1.64 0.78 11.42
N THR A 5 -0.83 -0.03 10.76
CA THR A 5 -0.31 0.31 9.47
C THR A 5 -1.19 -0.32 8.41
N THR A 6 -1.04 0.13 7.17
CA THR A 6 -1.77 -0.46 6.06
C THR A 6 -1.00 -1.66 5.54
N LYS A 7 -1.67 -2.49 4.77
CA LYS A 7 -1.01 -3.67 4.20
C LYS A 7 0.05 -3.27 3.18
N LEU A 8 -0.22 -2.22 2.42
CA LEU A 8 0.77 -1.73 1.46
C LEU A 8 1.98 -1.17 2.19
N ALA A 9 1.76 -0.40 3.26
CA ALA A 9 2.87 0.18 4.02
C ALA A 9 3.77 -0.91 4.58
N ASP A 10 3.17 -1.99 5.11
CA ASP A 10 3.94 -3.11 5.63
C ASP A 10 4.77 -3.75 4.53
N LYS A 11 4.19 -3.93 3.36
CA LYS A 11 4.90 -4.53 2.23
C LYS A 11 6.08 -3.67 1.80
N LEU A 12 5.87 -2.36 1.73
CA LEU A 12 6.95 -1.46 1.34
C LEU A 12 8.08 -1.49 2.35
N TYR A 13 7.73 -1.54 3.64
CA TYR A 13 8.75 -1.65 4.67
C TYR A 13 9.58 -2.94 4.49
N LEU A 14 8.89 -4.06 4.27
CA LEU A 14 9.58 -5.33 4.10
C LEU A 14 10.50 -5.35 2.88
N LEU A 15 10.02 -4.79 1.76
CA LEU A 15 10.84 -4.72 0.55
C LEU A 15 12.12 -3.95 0.79
N ARG A 16 12.02 -2.84 1.50
CA ARG A 16 13.17 -2.02 1.81
C ARG A 16 14.10 -2.72 2.80
N ALA A 17 13.51 -3.28 3.87
CA ALA A 17 14.30 -3.92 4.92
C ALA A 17 15.05 -5.13 4.42
N GLU A 18 14.42 -5.94 3.57
CA GLU A 18 15.05 -7.13 3.01
C GLU A 18 16.28 -6.79 2.19
N ARG A 19 16.30 -5.60 1.61
CA ARG A 19 17.41 -5.15 0.78
C ARG A 19 18.36 -4.23 1.52
N ARG A 20 18.11 -4.04 2.81
CA ARG A 20 18.96 -3.22 3.70
C ARG A 20 19.13 -1.81 3.18
N LEU A 21 18.05 -1.27 2.60
CA LEU A 21 18.05 0.10 2.10
C LEU A 21 17.56 1.06 3.17
N GLN A 22 18.00 2.31 3.07
CA GLN A 22 17.52 3.36 3.95
C GLN A 22 16.34 4.06 3.30
N SER A 23 15.55 4.75 4.12
CA SER A 23 14.40 5.50 3.62
C SER A 23 14.80 6.49 2.53
N LYS A 24 15.95 7.13 2.69
CA LYS A 24 16.41 8.12 1.70
C LYS A 24 16.65 7.48 0.34
N ASP A 25 17.08 6.22 0.32
CA ASP A 25 17.34 5.53 -0.94
C ASP A 25 16.05 5.33 -1.71
N VAL A 26 15.00 4.91 -1.02
CA VAL A 26 13.73 4.63 -1.67
C VAL A 26 12.98 5.92 -1.97
N ALA A 27 13.07 6.89 -1.07
CA ALA A 27 12.46 8.21 -1.30
C ALA A 27 12.94 8.82 -2.62
N SER A 28 14.21 8.66 -2.89
CA SER A 28 14.81 9.16 -4.12
C SER A 28 14.18 8.52 -5.36
N VAL A 29 13.85 7.24 -5.28
CA VAL A 29 13.24 6.53 -6.41
C VAL A 29 11.92 7.16 -6.82
N ILE A 30 11.12 7.57 -5.84
CA ILE A 30 9.80 8.12 -6.13
C ILE A 30 9.76 9.64 -6.03
N GLY A 31 10.91 10.28 -5.87
CA GLY A 31 10.99 11.73 -5.94
C GLY A 31 10.39 12.48 -4.78
N VAL A 32 10.47 11.92 -3.57
CA VAL A 32 9.97 12.60 -2.39
C VAL A 32 11.10 12.73 -1.36
N GLU A 33 10.88 13.59 -0.38
CA GLU A 33 11.84 13.73 0.72
C GLU A 33 11.75 12.55 1.66
N PRO A 34 12.86 12.17 2.31
CA PRO A 34 12.85 11.02 3.22
C PRO A 34 11.78 11.07 4.31
N PRO A 35 11.49 12.20 4.96
CA PRO A 35 10.41 12.22 5.94
C PRO A 35 9.05 11.87 5.35
N MET A 36 8.79 12.29 4.11
CA MET A 36 7.55 11.95 3.45
C MET A 36 7.47 10.46 3.19
N TYR A 37 8.56 9.86 2.72
CA TYR A 37 8.58 8.43 2.47
C TYR A 37 8.37 7.65 3.78
N SER A 38 8.97 8.12 4.88
CA SER A 38 8.77 7.47 6.17
C SER A 38 7.30 7.47 6.57
N ARG A 39 6.57 8.55 6.28
CA ARG A 39 5.15 8.61 6.56
C ARG A 39 4.36 7.63 5.70
N ILE A 40 4.80 7.43 4.45
CA ILE A 40 4.17 6.45 3.59
C ILE A 40 4.31 5.06 4.19
N GLU A 41 5.50 4.70 4.69
CA GLU A 41 5.71 3.39 5.31
C GLU A 41 4.96 3.21 6.62
N LYS A 42 4.56 4.30 7.25
CA LYS A 42 3.76 4.22 8.47
C LYS A 42 2.27 4.23 8.19
N GLY A 43 1.90 4.35 6.92
CA GLY A 43 0.49 4.39 6.56
C GLY A 43 -0.16 5.75 6.79
N GLU A 44 0.64 6.78 7.08
CA GLU A 44 0.11 8.11 7.36
C GLU A 44 -0.10 8.95 6.12
N ARG A 45 0.54 8.57 5.00
CA ARG A 45 0.39 9.28 3.74
C ARG A 45 0.17 8.27 2.63
N ASN A 46 -0.68 8.64 1.69
CA ASN A 46 -0.95 7.79 0.54
C ASN A 46 0.14 7.93 -0.50
N ILE A 47 0.45 6.82 -1.17
CA ILE A 47 1.37 6.83 -2.28
C ILE A 47 0.55 6.87 -3.56
N LYS A 48 1.07 7.51 -4.59
CA LYS A 48 0.36 7.66 -5.85
C LYS A 48 0.62 6.47 -6.76
N PRO A 49 -0.33 6.15 -7.67
CA PRO A 49 -0.14 5.00 -8.57
C PRO A 49 1.15 5.06 -9.38
N GLU A 50 1.54 6.23 -9.88
CA GLU A 50 2.77 6.31 -10.66
C GLU A 50 4.00 6.10 -9.80
N GLN A 51 3.92 6.41 -8.51
CA GLN A 51 5.02 6.12 -7.59
C GLN A 51 5.12 4.64 -7.31
N LEU A 52 3.98 3.95 -7.23
CA LEU A 52 3.98 2.49 -7.07
C LEU A 52 4.62 1.82 -8.27
N GLN A 53 4.35 2.34 -9.46
CA GLN A 53 4.95 1.80 -10.67
C GLN A 53 6.47 1.89 -10.58
N LYS A 54 6.99 3.03 -10.13
CA LYS A 54 8.43 3.21 -10.00
C LYS A 54 9.04 2.25 -8.99
N LEU A 55 8.33 2.01 -7.88
CA LEU A 55 8.81 1.08 -6.88
C LEU A 55 8.79 -0.35 -7.39
N ALA A 56 7.75 -0.73 -8.12
CA ALA A 56 7.68 -2.07 -8.68
C ALA A 56 8.86 -2.31 -9.62
N GLU A 57 9.19 -1.32 -10.44
CA GLU A 57 10.32 -1.43 -11.34
C GLU A 57 11.64 -1.49 -10.57
N PHE A 58 11.77 -0.66 -9.55
CA PHE A 58 12.98 -0.61 -8.74
C PHE A 58 13.23 -1.93 -8.03
N TYR A 59 12.18 -2.51 -7.44
CA TYR A 59 12.29 -3.77 -6.71
C TYR A 59 12.17 -4.99 -7.61
N GLN A 60 11.81 -4.79 -8.87
CA GLN A 60 11.63 -5.86 -9.85
C GLN A 60 10.57 -6.86 -9.39
N ILE A 61 9.43 -6.32 -8.98
CA ILE A 61 8.28 -7.14 -8.61
C ILE A 61 7.09 -6.74 -9.47
N ASP A 62 6.08 -7.62 -9.49
CA ASP A 62 4.88 -7.39 -10.28
C ASP A 62 4.10 -6.21 -9.70
N ILE A 63 3.80 -5.23 -10.55
CA ILE A 63 3.03 -4.06 -10.12
C ILE A 63 1.65 -4.46 -9.60
N GLU A 64 1.08 -5.56 -10.11
CA GLU A 64 -0.23 -6.00 -9.64
C GLU A 64 -0.22 -6.33 -8.16
N GLU A 65 0.90 -6.82 -7.66
CA GLU A 65 1.01 -7.12 -6.23
C GLU A 65 0.85 -5.85 -5.40
N LEU A 66 1.49 -4.77 -5.81
CA LEU A 66 1.40 -3.51 -5.10
C LEU A 66 0.03 -2.86 -5.30
N HIS A 67 -0.52 -2.94 -6.51
CA HIS A 67 -1.84 -2.39 -6.79
C HIS A 67 -2.93 -3.08 -5.97
N ALA A 68 -2.82 -4.41 -5.85
CA ALA A 68 -3.81 -5.17 -5.06
C ALA A 68 -3.80 -4.76 -3.60
N LEU A 69 -2.59 -4.56 -3.04
CA LEU A 69 -2.48 -4.12 -1.65
C LEU A 69 -3.02 -2.71 -1.47
N TRP A 70 -2.70 -1.83 -2.43
CA TRP A 70 -3.19 -0.45 -2.39
C TRP A 70 -4.72 -0.44 -2.41
N LEU A 71 -5.32 -1.21 -3.32
CA LEU A 71 -6.76 -1.25 -3.43
C LEU A 71 -7.41 -1.87 -2.20
N ALA A 72 -6.79 -2.93 -1.66
CA ALA A 72 -7.31 -3.56 -0.45
C ALA A 72 -7.35 -2.57 0.72
N ASP A 73 -6.31 -1.74 0.83
CA ASP A 73 -6.28 -0.72 1.88
C ASP A 73 -7.40 0.29 1.68
N LYS A 74 -7.69 0.67 0.42
CA LYS A 74 -8.76 1.61 0.14
C LYS A 74 -10.12 1.03 0.49
N VAL A 75 -10.31 -0.25 0.18
CA VAL A 75 -11.56 -0.94 0.53
C VAL A 75 -11.72 -0.96 2.05
N CYS A 76 -10.66 -1.30 2.77
CA CYS A 76 -10.71 -1.33 4.24
C CYS A 76 -11.01 0.05 4.80
N GLU A 77 -10.43 1.09 4.21
CA GLU A 77 -10.65 2.45 4.65
C GLU A 77 -12.11 2.85 4.50
N VAL A 78 -12.69 2.55 3.34
CA VAL A 78 -14.10 2.87 3.09
C VAL A 78 -15.01 2.06 3.99
N ALA A 79 -14.61 0.82 4.30
CA ALA A 79 -15.43 -0.09 5.11
C ALA A 79 -15.33 0.18 6.60
N THR A 80 -14.44 1.09 7.02
CA THR A 80 -14.29 1.40 8.43
C THR A 80 -15.62 1.87 9.01
N GLY A 81 -16.03 1.25 10.10
CA GLY A 81 -17.31 1.60 10.72
C GLY A 81 -18.47 0.78 10.23
N MET A 82 -18.30 0.01 9.16
CA MET A 82 -19.38 -0.85 8.67
C MET A 82 -19.33 -2.21 9.34
N PRO A 83 -20.49 -2.85 9.57
CA PRO A 83 -20.49 -4.22 10.07
C PRO A 83 -19.80 -5.15 9.07
N ALA A 84 -19.13 -6.16 9.58
CA ALA A 84 -18.40 -7.10 8.73
C ALA A 84 -19.32 -7.75 7.68
N GLU A 85 -20.57 -8.03 8.06
CA GLU A 85 -21.51 -8.65 7.13
C GLU A 85 -21.80 -7.78 5.92
N VAL A 86 -21.91 -6.46 6.14
CA VAL A 86 -22.16 -5.52 5.05
C VAL A 86 -20.97 -5.48 4.11
N THR A 87 -19.76 -5.44 4.69
CA THR A 87 -18.55 -5.42 3.89
C THR A 87 -18.41 -6.69 3.05
N LYS A 88 -18.71 -7.85 3.64
CA LYS A 88 -18.62 -9.11 2.91
C LYS A 88 -19.61 -9.14 1.75
N LYS A 89 -20.82 -8.63 1.97
CA LYS A 89 -21.81 -8.58 0.90
C LYS A 89 -21.36 -7.65 -0.23
N ALA A 90 -20.79 -6.51 0.15
CA ALA A 90 -20.32 -5.55 -0.85
C ALA A 90 -19.22 -6.19 -1.70
N ILE A 91 -18.28 -6.89 -1.07
CA ILE A 91 -17.20 -7.54 -1.80
C ILE A 91 -17.74 -8.60 -2.75
N SER A 92 -18.75 -9.35 -2.30
CA SER A 92 -19.38 -10.35 -3.14
C SER A 92 -20.03 -9.73 -4.39
N ILE A 93 -20.69 -8.57 -4.20
CA ILE A 93 -21.32 -7.87 -5.32
C ILE A 93 -20.26 -7.42 -6.33
N VAL A 94 -19.17 -6.84 -5.83
CA VAL A 94 -18.08 -6.38 -6.69
C VAL A 94 -17.47 -7.56 -7.44
N ASN A 95 -17.27 -8.67 -6.74
CA ASN A 95 -16.66 -9.84 -7.34
C ASN A 95 -17.50 -10.36 -8.51
N LYS A 96 -18.81 -10.34 -8.38
CA LYS A 96 -19.70 -10.74 -9.45
C LYS A 96 -19.60 -9.84 -10.66
N GLU A 97 -19.44 -8.54 -10.43
CA GLU A 97 -19.30 -7.60 -11.53
C GLU A 97 -18.05 -7.84 -12.35
N LEU A 98 -17.02 -8.40 -11.71
CA LEU A 98 -15.75 -8.65 -12.38
C LEU A 98 -15.72 -9.94 -13.18
N GLU A 99 -16.72 -10.81 -13.02
CA GLU A 99 -16.77 -12.09 -13.74
C GLU A 99 -17.19 -11.95 -15.18
#